data_0e5098e38b92199c8a436edbb54d947a
#
_entry.id   0e5098e38b92199c8a436edbb54d947a
#
_cell.length_a   1.000
_cell.length_b   1.000
_cell.length_c   1.000
_cell.angle_alpha   90.00
_cell.angle_beta   90.00
_cell.angle_gamma   90.00
#
_symmetry.space_group_name_H-M   'P 1'
#
loop_
_entity.id
_entity.type
_entity.pdbx_description
1 polymer ?
#
loop_
_entity_poly.entity_id
_entity_poly.type
_entity_poly.pdbx_seq_one_letter_code
_entity_poly.pdbx_strand_id
1 'polypeptide(L)'
;MSLIPLLRLPVAALPILFFLVLSGCTHNRVDLSPYTPQGPIPGASAMQRPFVVAPLADHRFRFFEYAPTGMVDTVGWGEGTGTLYTPQNIPNHVTTALVTQFRSYGMSVSYDPNVRCRIGGTRAHPVVKVTGTVRGLVLCGSILDYQFELDHPRVIFGFISTLDMAAGASLSAQASLHLFLVRAGSGRILWEGVESSSREKGGIHPPHLKRQAVAYLDKTLSRVLAKTARAMSGATE
;
A
#
# COMPACT_ATOMS: atom_id res chain seq x y z
N MET A 1 -63.20 0.52 -17.98
CA MET A 1 -62.15 1.51 -17.52
C MET A 1 -61.84 1.14 -16.08
N SER A 2 -60.71 0.49 -15.88
CA SER A 2 -60.27 -0.03 -14.56
C SER A 2 -59.22 0.94 -13.99
N LEU A 3 -59.55 1.58 -12.86
CA LEU A 3 -58.69 2.48 -12.13
C LEU A 3 -57.66 1.65 -11.32
N ILE A 4 -56.39 1.80 -11.63
CA ILE A 4 -55.26 1.22 -10.88
C ILE A 4 -55.15 1.98 -9.54
N PRO A 5 -55.18 1.31 -8.38
CA PRO A 5 -55.01 1.97 -7.09
C PRO A 5 -53.55 2.41 -6.94
N LEU A 6 -53.33 3.72 -6.81
CA LEU A 6 -52.06 4.32 -6.41
C LEU A 6 -51.66 3.76 -5.05
N LEU A 7 -50.56 2.97 -5.03
CA LEU A 7 -49.95 2.42 -3.83
C LEU A 7 -49.42 3.59 -3.00
N ARG A 8 -50.13 3.96 -1.93
CA ARG A 8 -49.68 4.92 -0.93
C ARG A 8 -48.60 4.25 -0.07
N LEU A 9 -47.33 4.45 -0.44
CA LEU A 9 -46.23 4.06 0.42
C LEU A 9 -46.29 4.89 1.73
N PRO A 10 -46.23 4.25 2.89
CA PRO A 10 -46.27 4.97 4.15
C PRO A 10 -45.05 5.86 4.28
N VAL A 11 -45.26 7.12 4.69
CA VAL A 11 -44.23 8.16 4.85
C VAL A 11 -43.08 7.69 5.75
N ALA A 12 -43.31 6.70 6.61
CA ALA A 12 -42.27 6.07 7.46
C ALA A 12 -41.25 5.21 6.68
N ALA A 13 -41.52 4.83 5.42
CA ALA A 13 -40.59 4.04 4.63
C ALA A 13 -39.44 4.88 4.01
N LEU A 14 -39.63 6.19 3.87
CA LEU A 14 -38.67 7.11 3.28
C LEU A 14 -37.35 7.21 4.08
N PRO A 15 -37.37 7.38 5.43
CA PRO A 15 -36.13 7.45 6.22
C PRO A 15 -35.36 6.13 6.23
N ILE A 16 -36.06 4.97 6.21
CA ILE A 16 -35.42 3.66 6.18
C ILE A 16 -34.68 3.45 4.86
N LEU A 17 -35.28 3.85 3.74
CA LEU A 17 -34.62 3.81 2.42
C LEU A 17 -33.39 4.73 2.36
N PHE A 18 -33.48 5.91 2.97
CA PHE A 18 -32.37 6.87 3.03
C PHE A 18 -31.20 6.36 3.87
N PHE A 19 -31.47 5.68 5.00
CA PHE A 19 -30.46 5.03 5.82
C PHE A 19 -29.78 3.85 5.11
N LEU A 20 -30.52 3.07 4.31
CA LEU A 20 -29.96 1.96 3.54
C LEU A 20 -29.02 2.44 2.41
N VAL A 21 -29.32 3.58 1.78
CA VAL A 21 -28.45 4.17 0.75
C VAL A 21 -27.17 4.76 1.34
N LEU A 22 -27.23 5.34 2.55
CA LEU A 22 -26.03 5.88 3.23
C LEU A 22 -25.10 4.78 3.78
N SER A 23 -25.63 3.59 4.07
CA SER A 23 -24.82 2.45 4.56
C SER A 23 -23.92 1.83 3.48
N GLY A 24 -24.25 2.03 2.19
CA GLY A 24 -23.53 1.43 1.07
C GLY A 24 -22.11 1.97 0.86
N CYS A 25 -21.82 3.20 1.28
CA CYS A 25 -20.53 3.84 1.02
C CYS A 25 -19.39 3.42 1.96
N THR A 26 -19.67 2.74 3.07
CA THR A 26 -18.64 2.38 4.06
C THR A 26 -17.97 1.03 3.79
N HIS A 27 -18.53 0.20 2.91
CA HIS A 27 -18.05 -1.17 2.68
C HIS A 27 -16.67 -1.23 2.02
N ASN A 28 -16.31 -0.23 1.22
CA ASN A 28 -15.06 -0.21 0.46
C ASN A 28 -13.93 0.58 1.12
N ARG A 29 -14.18 1.14 2.31
CA ARG A 29 -13.16 1.87 3.08
C ARG A 29 -12.25 0.91 3.83
N VAL A 30 -10.95 1.17 3.74
CA VAL A 30 -9.88 0.50 4.48
C VAL A 30 -9.00 1.55 5.15
N ASP A 31 -8.86 1.48 6.46
CA ASP A 31 -7.97 2.35 7.20
C ASP A 31 -6.63 1.63 7.42
N LEU A 32 -5.54 2.25 6.92
CA LEU A 32 -4.19 1.76 7.16
C LEU A 32 -3.80 2.07 8.60
N SER A 33 -3.36 1.06 9.32
CA SER A 33 -2.79 1.23 10.65
C SER A 33 -1.40 1.87 10.57
N PRO A 34 -0.92 2.57 11.62
CA PRO A 34 0.48 2.96 11.69
C PRO A 34 1.39 1.75 11.51
N TYR A 35 2.40 1.88 10.67
CA TYR A 35 3.33 0.78 10.40
C TYR A 35 4.10 0.39 11.66
N THR A 36 4.10 -0.90 11.97
CA THR A 36 4.86 -1.46 13.09
C THR A 36 6.12 -2.14 12.55
N PRO A 37 7.33 -1.67 12.92
CA PRO A 37 8.56 -2.24 12.43
C PRO A 37 8.73 -3.70 12.89
N GLN A 38 9.22 -4.53 12.01
CA GLN A 38 9.66 -5.88 12.35
C GLN A 38 11.05 -5.78 13.02
N GLY A 39 11.31 -6.63 14.00
CA GLY A 39 12.58 -6.62 14.73
C GLY A 39 13.81 -6.77 13.84
N PRO A 40 15.02 -6.65 14.44
CA PRO A 40 16.28 -6.67 13.69
C PRO A 40 16.42 -7.95 12.87
N ILE A 41 16.95 -7.81 11.65
CA ILE A 41 17.23 -8.95 10.80
C ILE A 41 18.66 -9.43 11.09
N PRO A 42 18.86 -10.71 11.44
CA PRO A 42 20.20 -11.26 11.57
C PRO A 42 20.98 -11.03 10.26
N GLY A 43 22.20 -10.49 10.38
CA GLY A 43 23.10 -10.26 9.24
C GLY A 43 22.87 -9.00 8.40
N ALA A 44 21.94 -8.11 8.78
CA ALA A 44 21.91 -6.76 8.23
C ALA A 44 22.95 -5.92 8.97
N SER A 45 24.14 -5.78 8.41
CA SER A 45 25.10 -4.78 8.88
C SER A 45 24.46 -3.40 8.71
N ALA A 46 24.37 -2.63 9.80
CA ALA A 46 23.83 -1.29 9.72
C ALA A 46 24.73 -0.45 8.78
N MET A 47 24.13 0.14 7.76
CA MET A 47 24.85 1.10 6.93
C MET A 47 25.30 2.27 7.81
N GLN A 48 26.63 2.43 7.99
CA GLN A 48 27.18 3.40 8.94
C GLN A 48 27.04 4.86 8.49
N ARG A 49 26.87 5.07 7.17
CA ARG A 49 26.74 6.42 6.61
C ARG A 49 25.29 6.92 6.70
N PRO A 50 25.08 8.11 7.29
CA PRO A 50 23.76 8.70 7.36
C PRO A 50 23.23 9.04 5.95
N PHE A 51 21.94 8.84 5.76
CA PHE A 51 21.25 9.22 4.53
C PHE A 51 19.86 9.78 4.80
N VAL A 52 19.37 10.57 3.85
CA VAL A 52 18.05 11.18 3.87
C VAL A 52 17.14 10.39 2.92
N VAL A 53 15.92 10.11 3.34
CA VAL A 53 14.87 9.54 2.48
C VAL A 53 14.03 10.69 1.94
N ALA A 54 13.94 10.79 0.64
CA ALA A 54 12.99 11.66 -0.05
C ALA A 54 11.60 11.00 -0.10
N PRO A 55 10.50 11.77 -0.25
CA PRO A 55 9.19 11.22 -0.53
C PRO A 55 9.23 10.28 -1.75
N LEU A 56 8.69 9.08 -1.60
CA LEU A 56 8.61 8.13 -2.71
C LEU A 56 7.54 8.58 -3.71
N ALA A 57 7.84 8.43 -4.99
CA ALA A 57 6.88 8.65 -6.06
C ALA A 57 5.90 7.47 -6.14
N ASP A 58 4.66 7.74 -6.51
CA ASP A 58 3.64 6.72 -6.74
C ASP A 58 3.58 6.35 -8.21
N HIS A 59 4.10 5.18 -8.56
CA HIS A 59 4.05 4.60 -9.90
C HIS A 59 3.22 3.32 -9.95
N ARG A 60 2.38 3.10 -8.93
CA ARG A 60 1.49 1.95 -8.92
C ARG A 60 0.47 2.04 -10.06
N PHE A 61 0.14 0.91 -10.63
CA PHE A 61 -0.99 0.83 -11.53
C PHE A 61 -2.29 1.07 -10.74
N ARG A 62 -3.06 2.08 -11.12
CA ARG A 62 -4.35 2.39 -10.49
C ARG A 62 -5.47 1.88 -11.39
N PHE A 63 -6.28 1.00 -10.87
CA PHE A 63 -7.42 0.44 -11.62
C PHE A 63 -8.52 1.48 -11.90
N PHE A 64 -8.56 2.58 -11.12
CA PHE A 64 -9.62 3.60 -11.24
C PHE A 64 -9.06 5.01 -11.02
N GLU A 65 -9.52 5.95 -11.84
CA GLU A 65 -9.09 7.36 -11.80
C GLU A 65 -9.75 8.16 -10.67
N TYR A 66 -10.91 7.71 -10.16
CA TYR A 66 -11.74 8.49 -9.22
C TYR A 66 -11.96 7.73 -7.91
N ALA A 67 -11.37 8.23 -6.84
CA ALA A 67 -11.70 7.79 -5.49
C ALA A 67 -13.00 8.49 -5.02
N PRO A 68 -13.87 7.79 -4.28
CA PRO A 68 -15.05 8.40 -3.66
C PRO A 68 -14.67 9.56 -2.72
N THR A 69 -15.62 10.47 -2.47
CA THR A 69 -15.42 11.62 -1.57
C THR A 69 -14.87 11.18 -0.20
N GLY A 70 -13.80 11.83 0.24
CA GLY A 70 -13.12 11.51 1.51
C GLY A 70 -12.13 10.35 1.44
N MET A 71 -11.95 9.73 0.26
CA MET A 71 -10.90 8.76 0.00
C MET A 71 -9.76 9.43 -0.78
N VAL A 72 -8.53 9.06 -0.46
CA VAL A 72 -7.33 9.66 -1.05
C VAL A 72 -6.68 8.71 -2.05
N ASP A 73 -6.76 7.39 -1.80
CA ASP A 73 -6.03 6.42 -2.59
C ASP A 73 -6.73 5.06 -2.66
N THR A 74 -6.27 4.20 -3.56
CA THR A 74 -6.70 2.81 -3.67
C THR A 74 -5.68 1.90 -3.01
N VAL A 75 -6.14 0.89 -2.27
CA VAL A 75 -5.27 -0.02 -1.51
C VAL A 75 -5.48 -1.48 -1.87
N GLY A 76 -6.49 -1.78 -2.66
CA GLY A 76 -6.75 -3.15 -3.09
C GLY A 76 -8.06 -3.31 -3.85
N TRP A 77 -8.34 -4.55 -4.13
CA TRP A 77 -9.55 -4.98 -4.80
C TRP A 77 -10.11 -6.23 -4.10
N GLY A 78 -11.42 -6.41 -4.19
CA GLY A 78 -12.08 -7.59 -3.66
C GLY A 78 -13.17 -8.10 -4.59
N GLU A 79 -13.21 -9.39 -4.84
CA GLU A 79 -14.29 -10.02 -5.61
C GLU A 79 -15.62 -9.77 -4.89
N GLY A 80 -16.61 -9.23 -5.61
CA GLY A 80 -17.91 -8.85 -5.05
C GLY A 80 -17.95 -7.53 -4.28
N THR A 81 -16.82 -6.97 -3.85
CA THR A 81 -16.75 -5.65 -3.19
C THR A 81 -16.17 -4.56 -4.09
N GLY A 82 -15.47 -4.94 -5.17
CA GLY A 82 -14.81 -4.01 -6.07
C GLY A 82 -13.58 -3.36 -5.45
N THR A 83 -13.27 -2.15 -5.90
CA THR A 83 -12.08 -1.40 -5.45
C THR A 83 -12.19 -1.00 -3.99
N LEU A 84 -11.10 -1.21 -3.25
CA LEU A 84 -10.95 -0.86 -1.85
C LEU A 84 -10.12 0.42 -1.73
N TYR A 85 -10.66 1.41 -1.02
CA TYR A 85 -10.11 2.75 -0.90
C TYR A 85 -9.62 3.04 0.52
N THR A 86 -8.63 3.92 0.63
CA THR A 86 -8.13 4.42 1.91
C THR A 86 -8.14 5.95 1.96
N PRO A 87 -8.43 6.56 3.12
CA PRO A 87 -8.26 8.00 3.32
C PRO A 87 -6.80 8.40 3.53
N GLN A 88 -5.89 7.44 3.70
CA GLN A 88 -4.47 7.70 3.87
C GLN A 88 -3.75 7.82 2.53
N ASN A 89 -2.75 8.69 2.49
CA ASN A 89 -1.83 8.82 1.36
C ASN A 89 -0.81 7.67 1.39
N ILE A 90 -0.88 6.77 0.44
CA ILE A 90 -0.01 5.57 0.40
C ILE A 90 1.46 5.92 0.22
N PRO A 91 1.89 6.86 -0.64
CA PRO A 91 3.27 7.31 -0.68
C PRO A 91 3.82 7.73 0.67
N ASN A 92 3.08 8.51 1.44
CA ASN A 92 3.49 8.92 2.78
C ASN A 92 3.55 7.73 3.76
N HIS A 93 2.56 6.84 3.71
CA HIS A 93 2.52 5.63 4.54
C HIS A 93 3.76 4.75 4.27
N VAL A 94 4.03 4.42 3.02
CA VAL A 94 5.16 3.55 2.64
C VAL A 94 6.50 4.23 2.92
N THR A 95 6.64 5.55 2.67
CA THR A 95 7.86 6.30 3.00
C THR A 95 8.13 6.28 4.51
N THR A 96 7.09 6.49 5.32
CA THR A 96 7.18 6.44 6.80
C THR A 96 7.55 5.03 7.28
N ALA A 97 6.94 4.00 6.69
CA ALA A 97 7.25 2.60 6.98
C ALA A 97 8.72 2.28 6.68
N LEU A 98 9.25 2.74 5.53
CA LEU A 98 10.64 2.57 5.14
C LEU A 98 11.60 3.21 6.16
N VAL A 99 11.38 4.47 6.52
CA VAL A 99 12.20 5.18 7.51
C VAL A 99 12.17 4.49 8.87
N THR A 100 10.97 4.11 9.33
CA THR A 100 10.78 3.43 10.62
C THR A 100 11.46 2.07 10.65
N GLN A 101 11.33 1.29 9.58
CA GLN A 101 11.95 -0.02 9.48
C GLN A 101 13.47 0.07 9.40
N PHE A 102 14.03 1.01 8.64
CA PHE A 102 15.48 1.17 8.54
C PHE A 102 16.11 1.65 9.85
N ARG A 103 15.41 2.52 10.59
CA ARG A 103 15.83 2.89 11.96
C ARG A 103 15.85 1.68 12.90
N SER A 104 14.86 0.80 12.80
CA SER A 104 14.81 -0.42 13.62
C SER A 104 15.95 -1.39 13.30
N TYR A 105 16.55 -1.30 12.11
CA TYR A 105 17.76 -2.02 11.73
C TYR A 105 19.06 -1.32 12.16
N GLY A 106 18.98 -0.20 12.87
CA GLY A 106 20.15 0.56 13.32
C GLY A 106 20.75 1.48 12.26
N MET A 107 20.09 1.68 11.12
CA MET A 107 20.56 2.60 10.09
C MET A 107 20.35 4.05 10.51
N SER A 108 21.34 4.92 10.26
CA SER A 108 21.22 6.36 10.48
C SER A 108 20.42 7.00 9.33
N VAL A 109 19.10 7.09 9.50
CA VAL A 109 18.19 7.56 8.46
C VAL A 109 17.28 8.67 8.97
N SER A 110 17.11 9.70 8.15
CA SER A 110 16.13 10.78 8.36
C SER A 110 15.19 10.91 7.16
N TYR A 111 14.06 11.55 7.37
CA TYR A 111 13.09 11.88 6.33
C TYR A 111 13.07 13.38 6.13
N ASP A 112 13.13 13.85 4.89
CA ASP A 112 12.95 15.25 4.56
C ASP A 112 11.87 15.40 3.45
N PRO A 113 10.69 15.94 3.80
CA PRO A 113 9.60 16.12 2.84
C PRO A 113 9.90 17.20 1.77
N ASN A 114 10.94 18.01 1.93
CA ASN A 114 11.32 19.07 0.99
C ASN A 114 12.31 18.58 -0.08
N VAL A 115 12.95 17.45 0.15
CA VAL A 115 13.81 16.82 -0.86
C VAL A 115 12.94 16.21 -1.94
N ARG A 116 13.31 16.45 -3.19
CA ARG A 116 12.63 15.89 -4.36
C ARG A 116 13.64 15.15 -5.21
N CYS A 117 13.22 13.98 -5.67
CA CYS A 117 13.97 13.18 -6.62
C CYS A 117 13.21 13.11 -7.94
N ARG A 118 13.88 13.43 -9.02
CA ARG A 118 13.37 13.20 -10.37
C ARG A 118 14.20 12.10 -11.01
N ILE A 119 13.57 10.99 -11.32
CA ILE A 119 14.19 9.85 -11.99
C ILE A 119 13.86 9.98 -13.47
N GLY A 120 14.88 9.94 -14.33
CA GLY A 120 14.78 10.03 -15.78
C GLY A 120 15.83 9.14 -16.45
N GLY A 121 16.09 9.38 -17.74
CA GLY A 121 16.98 8.53 -18.53
C GLY A 121 16.30 7.27 -19.07
N THR A 122 17.09 6.30 -19.47
CA THR A 122 16.61 4.99 -19.91
C THR A 122 16.74 3.97 -18.79
N ARG A 123 16.09 2.82 -18.91
CA ARG A 123 16.23 1.72 -17.94
C ARG A 123 17.67 1.22 -17.78
N ALA A 124 18.47 1.29 -18.87
CA ALA A 124 19.89 0.91 -18.84
C ALA A 124 20.80 2.00 -18.27
N HIS A 125 20.37 3.26 -18.34
CA HIS A 125 21.16 4.42 -17.88
C HIS A 125 20.22 5.38 -17.12
N PRO A 126 19.79 5.03 -15.91
CA PRO A 126 18.95 5.90 -15.11
C PRO A 126 19.74 7.13 -14.66
N VAL A 127 19.07 8.28 -14.66
CA VAL A 127 19.60 9.55 -14.18
C VAL A 127 18.71 10.03 -13.05
N VAL A 128 19.32 10.30 -11.89
CA VAL A 128 18.57 10.80 -10.74
C VAL A 128 18.99 12.23 -10.43
N LYS A 129 18.06 13.16 -10.50
CA LYS A 129 18.24 14.55 -10.10
C LYS A 129 17.63 14.78 -8.74
N VAL A 130 18.46 15.16 -7.77
CA VAL A 130 18.02 15.52 -6.42
C VAL A 130 17.91 17.04 -6.32
N THR A 131 16.82 17.55 -5.79
CA THR A 131 16.60 18.97 -5.50
C THR A 131 16.22 19.13 -4.02
N GLY A 132 16.59 20.27 -3.43
CA GLY A 132 16.47 20.56 -1.99
C GLY A 132 17.82 20.84 -1.35
N THR A 133 17.79 21.32 -0.10
CA THR A 133 19.01 21.68 0.66
C THR A 133 19.60 20.49 1.41
N VAL A 134 19.85 19.39 0.68
CA VAL A 134 20.41 18.15 1.26
C VAL A 134 21.86 17.96 0.86
N ARG A 135 22.69 17.50 1.81
CA ARG A 135 24.09 17.10 1.58
C ARG A 135 24.25 15.62 1.91
N GLY A 136 25.19 14.95 1.22
CA GLY A 136 25.49 13.54 1.48
C GLY A 136 24.64 12.58 0.64
N LEU A 137 24.12 11.53 1.26
CA LEU A 137 23.38 10.47 0.59
C LEU A 137 21.88 10.70 0.68
N VAL A 138 21.19 10.42 -0.41
CA VAL A 138 19.71 10.47 -0.50
C VAL A 138 19.21 9.17 -1.06
N LEU A 139 18.20 8.60 -0.40
CA LEU A 139 17.43 7.50 -0.91
C LEU A 139 16.21 8.06 -1.65
N CYS A 140 16.20 7.87 -2.95
CA CYS A 140 15.12 8.20 -3.87
C CYS A 140 14.39 6.94 -4.30
N GLY A 141 13.18 7.07 -4.81
CA GLY A 141 12.54 5.93 -5.44
C GLY A 141 11.06 6.09 -5.70
N SER A 142 10.46 4.98 -6.09
CA SER A 142 9.05 4.87 -6.41
C SER A 142 8.44 3.58 -5.86
N ILE A 143 7.16 3.67 -5.56
CA ILE A 143 6.32 2.54 -5.24
C ILE A 143 5.78 2.01 -6.57
N LEU A 144 6.12 0.77 -6.89
CA LEU A 144 5.62 0.08 -8.09
C LEU A 144 4.36 -0.70 -7.77
N ASP A 145 4.27 -1.23 -6.54
CA ASP A 145 3.12 -1.96 -6.07
C ASP A 145 2.99 -1.85 -4.54
N TYR A 146 1.78 -1.69 -4.06
CA TYR A 146 1.39 -1.76 -2.65
C TYR A 146 -0.12 -1.93 -2.61
N GLN A 147 -0.56 -3.18 -2.66
CA GLN A 147 -1.98 -3.53 -2.73
C GLN A 147 -2.24 -4.91 -2.18
N PHE A 148 -3.51 -5.17 -1.89
CA PHE A 148 -3.99 -6.51 -1.59
C PHE A 148 -5.25 -6.82 -2.40
N GLU A 149 -5.47 -8.09 -2.62
CA GLU A 149 -6.64 -8.64 -3.27
C GLU A 149 -7.34 -9.60 -2.31
N LEU A 150 -8.64 -9.44 -2.20
CA LEU A 150 -9.54 -10.30 -1.43
C LEU A 150 -10.39 -11.09 -2.39
N ASP A 151 -10.12 -12.37 -2.46
CA ASP A 151 -10.92 -13.31 -3.23
C ASP A 151 -11.90 -13.99 -2.28
N HIS A 152 -13.19 -13.71 -2.47
CA HIS A 152 -14.27 -14.34 -1.73
C HIS A 152 -14.75 -15.56 -2.48
N PRO A 153 -15.13 -16.63 -1.78
CA PRO A 153 -15.82 -17.75 -2.42
C PRO A 153 -17.09 -17.22 -3.11
N ARG A 154 -17.25 -17.56 -4.37
CA ARG A 154 -18.27 -17.02 -5.25
C ARG A 154 -19.66 -17.30 -4.69
N VAL A 155 -20.45 -16.24 -4.52
CA VAL A 155 -21.89 -16.35 -4.28
C VAL A 155 -22.54 -16.69 -5.62
N ILE A 156 -22.76 -17.97 -5.89
CA ILE A 156 -23.49 -18.40 -7.07
C ILE A 156 -24.99 -18.31 -6.75
N PHE A 157 -25.70 -17.39 -7.41
CA PHE A 157 -27.18 -17.24 -7.34
C PHE A 157 -27.77 -17.06 -5.94
N GLY A 158 -27.16 -16.26 -5.07
CA GLY A 158 -27.72 -15.98 -3.73
C GLY A 158 -27.64 -17.12 -2.73
N PHE A 159 -27.14 -18.28 -3.11
CA PHE A 159 -26.80 -19.38 -2.21
C PHE A 159 -25.30 -19.40 -1.96
N ILE A 160 -24.89 -18.96 -0.78
CA ILE A 160 -23.56 -19.28 -0.28
C ILE A 160 -23.58 -20.76 0.05
N SER A 161 -22.80 -21.58 -0.67
CA SER A 161 -22.69 -22.97 -0.27
C SER A 161 -22.06 -23.05 1.12
N THR A 162 -22.53 -23.92 1.97
CA THR A 162 -21.95 -24.12 3.32
C THR A 162 -20.48 -24.55 3.24
N LEU A 163 -20.06 -25.17 2.14
CA LEU A 163 -18.69 -25.54 1.82
C LEU A 163 -17.82 -24.30 1.51
N ASP A 164 -18.35 -23.27 0.79
CA ASP A 164 -17.61 -22.05 0.47
C ASP A 164 -17.43 -21.18 1.71
N MET A 165 -18.39 -21.16 2.64
CA MET A 165 -18.21 -20.52 3.95
C MET A 165 -17.14 -21.22 4.81
N ALA A 166 -17.01 -22.53 4.70
CA ALA A 166 -15.99 -23.29 5.41
C ALA A 166 -14.57 -23.07 4.83
N ALA A 167 -14.48 -22.84 3.51
CA ALA A 167 -13.19 -22.58 2.85
C ALA A 167 -12.55 -21.22 3.22
N GLY A 168 -13.37 -20.24 3.63
CA GLY A 168 -12.93 -18.86 3.90
C GLY A 168 -12.49 -18.10 2.65
N ALA A 169 -12.18 -16.83 2.81
CA ALA A 169 -11.65 -16.00 1.74
C ALA A 169 -10.14 -16.24 1.56
N SER A 170 -9.62 -16.04 0.36
CA SER A 170 -8.19 -15.91 0.11
C SER A 170 -7.77 -14.44 0.09
N LEU A 171 -6.55 -14.18 0.52
CA LEU A 171 -5.93 -12.87 0.57
C LEU A 171 -4.59 -12.95 -0.14
N SER A 172 -4.42 -12.17 -1.16
CA SER A 172 -3.14 -11.91 -1.81
C SER A 172 -2.67 -10.50 -1.46
N ALA A 173 -1.40 -10.33 -1.12
CA ALA A 173 -0.81 -9.03 -0.86
C ALA A 173 0.50 -8.88 -1.64
N GLN A 174 0.70 -7.72 -2.24
CA GLN A 174 1.86 -7.41 -3.06
C GLN A 174 2.47 -6.07 -2.63
N ALA A 175 3.79 -6.01 -2.60
CA ALA A 175 4.55 -4.78 -2.42
C ALA A 175 5.79 -4.82 -3.30
N SER A 176 6.08 -3.72 -3.98
CA SER A 176 7.27 -3.57 -4.83
C SER A 176 7.76 -2.13 -4.81
N LEU A 177 9.06 -1.96 -4.62
CA LEU A 177 9.73 -0.67 -4.57
C LEU A 177 10.90 -0.66 -5.56
N HIS A 178 11.09 0.46 -6.26
CA HIS A 178 12.30 0.76 -7.03
C HIS A 178 13.02 1.90 -6.35
N LEU A 179 14.20 1.64 -5.84
CA LEU A 179 14.94 2.56 -4.98
C LEU A 179 16.35 2.83 -5.52
N PHE A 180 16.83 4.05 -5.27
CA PHE A 180 18.14 4.53 -5.67
C PHE A 180 18.81 5.20 -4.48
N LEU A 181 20.00 4.77 -4.08
CA LEU A 181 20.86 5.51 -3.19
C LEU A 181 21.78 6.39 -4.01
N VAL A 182 21.66 7.70 -3.87
CA VAL A 182 22.40 8.66 -4.69
C VAL A 182 23.17 9.65 -3.85
N ARG A 183 24.24 10.21 -4.41
CA ARG A 183 24.96 11.36 -3.83
C ARG A 183 24.28 12.65 -4.26
N ALA A 184 23.71 13.42 -3.33
CA ALA A 184 22.86 14.57 -3.59
C ALA A 184 23.51 15.60 -4.56
N GLY A 185 24.77 15.97 -4.33
CA GLY A 185 25.43 17.03 -5.12
C GLY A 185 25.74 16.64 -6.58
N SER A 186 26.00 15.36 -6.86
CA SER A 186 26.39 14.89 -8.20
C SER A 186 25.32 14.09 -8.91
N GLY A 187 24.26 13.67 -8.22
CA GLY A 187 23.26 12.74 -8.75
C GLY A 187 23.81 11.33 -9.04
N ARG A 188 25.09 11.05 -8.65
CA ARG A 188 25.70 9.75 -8.88
C ARG A 188 24.94 8.66 -8.11
N ILE A 189 24.46 7.67 -8.82
CA ILE A 189 23.84 6.48 -8.25
C ILE A 189 24.96 5.60 -7.66
N LEU A 190 24.82 5.28 -6.38
CA LEU A 190 25.71 4.38 -5.65
C LEU A 190 25.13 2.99 -5.55
N TRP A 191 23.82 2.90 -5.50
CA TRP A 191 23.07 1.66 -5.47
C TRP A 191 21.69 1.86 -6.12
N GLU A 192 21.23 0.85 -6.82
CA GLU A 192 19.89 0.75 -7.39
C GLU A 192 19.36 -0.65 -7.11
N GLY A 193 18.09 -0.74 -6.76
CA GLY A 193 17.43 -2.02 -6.54
C GLY A 193 15.94 -1.94 -6.75
N VAL A 194 15.41 -3.02 -7.34
CA VAL A 194 13.97 -3.29 -7.43
C VAL A 194 13.69 -4.49 -6.55
N GLU A 195 12.99 -4.24 -5.45
CA GLU A 195 12.65 -5.28 -4.50
C GLU A 195 11.14 -5.49 -4.47
N SER A 196 10.74 -6.75 -4.54
CA SER A 196 9.34 -7.13 -4.52
C SER A 196 9.07 -8.30 -3.58
N SER A 197 7.86 -8.37 -3.09
CA SER A 197 7.33 -9.50 -2.34
C SER A 197 5.84 -9.65 -2.65
N SER A 198 5.42 -10.88 -2.81
CA SER A 198 4.01 -11.26 -2.82
C SER A 198 3.76 -12.32 -1.77
N ARG A 199 2.55 -12.38 -1.27
CA ARG A 199 2.10 -13.38 -0.29
C ARG A 199 0.64 -13.69 -0.52
N GLU A 200 0.32 -14.96 -0.27
CA GLU A 200 -1.04 -15.45 -0.34
C GLU A 200 -1.40 -16.17 0.96
N LYS A 201 -2.63 -16.07 1.38
CA LYS A 201 -3.17 -16.75 2.55
C LYS A 201 -4.63 -17.09 2.30
N GLY A 202 -4.96 -18.37 2.36
CA GLY A 202 -6.33 -18.89 2.35
C GLY A 202 -6.95 -19.02 3.75
N GLY A 203 -8.23 -19.33 3.79
CA GLY A 203 -8.94 -19.65 5.03
C GLY A 203 -9.13 -18.46 5.97
N ILE A 204 -9.29 -17.25 5.45
CA ILE A 204 -9.55 -16.06 6.25
C ILE A 204 -11.05 -15.88 6.43
N HIS A 205 -11.51 -15.86 7.67
CA HIS A 205 -12.92 -15.72 8.01
C HIS A 205 -13.28 -14.28 8.45
N PRO A 206 -14.45 -13.79 8.06
CA PRO A 206 -15.02 -12.56 8.65
C PRO A 206 -15.14 -12.70 10.18
N PRO A 207 -15.06 -11.63 11.00
CA PRO A 207 -15.31 -10.22 10.68
C PRO A 207 -14.05 -9.36 10.53
N HIS A 208 -12.84 -9.90 10.63
CA HIS A 208 -11.61 -9.09 10.70
C HIS A 208 -10.83 -9.02 9.38
N LEU A 209 -11.48 -9.34 8.27
CA LEU A 209 -10.83 -9.52 6.97
C LEU A 209 -9.98 -8.31 6.55
N LYS A 210 -10.56 -7.10 6.56
CA LYS A 210 -9.85 -5.87 6.15
C LYS A 210 -8.65 -5.56 7.04
N ARG A 211 -8.79 -5.72 8.36
CA ARG A 211 -7.69 -5.49 9.30
C ARG A 211 -6.57 -6.52 9.13
N GLN A 212 -6.94 -7.77 8.86
CA GLN A 212 -5.96 -8.83 8.55
C GLN A 212 -5.27 -8.57 7.23
N ALA A 213 -5.98 -8.05 6.21
CA ALA A 213 -5.43 -7.68 4.92
C ALA A 213 -4.38 -6.57 5.05
N VAL A 214 -4.66 -5.50 5.81
CA VAL A 214 -3.71 -4.42 6.10
C VAL A 214 -2.47 -4.96 6.81
N ALA A 215 -2.64 -5.72 7.88
CA ALA A 215 -1.53 -6.31 8.61
C ALA A 215 -0.68 -7.26 7.73
N TYR A 216 -1.32 -7.93 6.79
CA TYR A 216 -0.65 -8.83 5.86
C TYR A 216 0.12 -8.07 4.77
N LEU A 217 -0.43 -6.95 4.30
CA LEU A 217 0.22 -6.04 3.38
C LEU A 217 1.46 -5.40 4.01
N ASP A 218 1.35 -4.91 5.25
CA ASP A 218 2.47 -4.36 6.01
C ASP A 218 3.58 -5.40 6.24
N LYS A 219 3.20 -6.65 6.51
CA LYS A 219 4.16 -7.75 6.62
C LYS A 219 4.83 -8.09 5.29
N THR A 220 4.13 -7.89 4.18
CA THR A 220 4.69 -8.04 2.82
C THR A 220 5.67 -6.91 2.54
N LEU A 221 5.30 -5.66 2.85
CA LEU A 221 6.19 -4.50 2.77
C LEU A 221 7.45 -4.69 3.64
N SER A 222 7.31 -5.17 4.87
CA SER A 222 8.47 -5.42 5.75
C SER A 222 9.51 -6.35 5.11
N ARG A 223 9.06 -7.34 4.34
CA ARG A 223 9.98 -8.23 3.62
C ARG A 223 10.72 -7.52 2.49
N VAL A 224 10.04 -6.64 1.77
CA VAL A 224 10.67 -5.80 0.74
C VAL A 224 11.73 -4.92 1.37
N LEU A 225 11.39 -4.22 2.46
CA LEU A 225 12.31 -3.35 3.19
C LEU A 225 13.53 -4.11 3.76
N ALA A 226 13.31 -5.34 4.20
CA ALA A 226 14.38 -6.21 4.67
C ALA A 226 15.36 -6.62 3.56
N LYS A 227 14.84 -6.96 2.38
CA LYS A 227 15.66 -7.26 1.20
C LYS A 227 16.47 -6.03 0.78
N THR A 228 15.80 -4.87 0.70
CA THR A 228 16.43 -3.59 0.38
C THR A 228 17.57 -3.26 1.34
N ALA A 229 17.34 -3.38 2.65
CA ALA A 229 18.37 -3.08 3.66
C ALA A 229 19.62 -3.95 3.48
N ARG A 230 19.44 -5.26 3.24
CA ARG A 230 20.56 -6.18 2.98
C ARG A 230 21.33 -5.82 1.70
N ALA A 231 20.59 -5.56 0.61
CA ALA A 231 21.19 -5.22 -0.67
C ALA A 231 21.99 -3.90 -0.60
N MET A 232 21.46 -2.90 0.10
CA MET A 232 22.15 -1.61 0.31
C MET A 232 23.42 -1.77 1.18
N SER A 233 23.38 -2.60 2.21
CA SER A 233 24.53 -2.82 3.10
C SER A 233 25.72 -3.42 2.35
N GLY A 234 25.48 -4.35 1.43
CA GLY A 234 26.54 -4.97 0.60
C GLY A 234 27.10 -4.06 -0.51
N ALA A 235 26.40 -3.00 -0.88
CA ALA A 235 26.82 -2.11 -1.97
C ALA A 235 27.65 -0.88 -1.51
N THR A 236 27.76 -0.67 -0.21
CA THR A 236 28.44 0.50 0.39
C THR A 236 29.81 0.18 1.00
N GLU A 237 30.22 -1.09 0.95
CA GLU A 237 31.61 -1.53 1.21
C GLU A 237 32.49 -1.31 -0.02
#